data_2fc571f6f5068d2fb3280f05c6f763f2
#
_entry.id   2fc571f6f5068d2fb3280f05c6f763f2
#
_cell.length_a   1.000
_cell.length_b   1.000
_cell.length_c   1.000
_cell.angle_alpha   90.00
_cell.angle_beta   90.00
_cell.angle_gamma   90.00
#
_symmetry.space_group_name_H-M   'P 1'
#
loop_
_entity.id
_entity.type
_entity.pdbx_description
1 polymer ?
#
loop_
_entity_poly.entity_id
_entity_poly.type
_entity_poly.pdbx_seq_one_letter_code
_entity_poly.pdbx_strand_id
1 'polypeptide(L)'
;MGTLRLWSADERTTRAVGAALADVLGPGDVVGLAGDLGAGKTRLVQGAAEALGADGPVLSPTFMLVREYDGDPPIHHVDAYRLSGPQELEDLGLEDVLSADAVVFVEWADRVAAALPASWLELVLHIRDDDDREIRVTPHGDAWAARAKPLAATLDPFVRLDPR
;
A
#
# COMPACT_ATOMS: atom_id res chain seq x y z
N MET A 1 6.18 -11.50 13.31
CA MET A 1 6.09 -11.94 11.94
C MET A 1 7.07 -11.17 11.09
N GLY A 2 7.82 -11.88 10.26
CA GLY A 2 8.91 -11.29 9.49
C GLY A 2 8.46 -10.56 8.24
N THR A 3 9.41 -9.92 7.60
CA THR A 3 9.22 -9.22 6.33
C THR A 3 9.23 -10.23 5.17
N LEU A 4 8.25 -10.12 4.28
CA LEU A 4 8.25 -10.85 3.02
C LEU A 4 8.99 -10.04 1.96
N ARG A 5 9.81 -10.70 1.15
CA ARG A 5 10.53 -10.06 0.05
C ARG A 5 9.96 -10.55 -1.27
N LEU A 6 9.42 -9.63 -2.03
CA LEU A 6 8.81 -9.90 -3.34
C LEU A 6 9.66 -9.26 -4.43
N TRP A 7 9.55 -9.81 -5.63
CA TRP A 7 10.26 -9.31 -6.81
C TRP A 7 9.28 -8.99 -7.92
N SER A 8 9.46 -7.84 -8.52
CA SER A 8 8.68 -7.39 -9.66
C SER A 8 9.63 -7.01 -10.78
N ALA A 9 9.52 -7.68 -11.92
CA ALA A 9 10.38 -7.42 -13.08
C ALA A 9 9.88 -6.26 -13.93
N ASP A 10 8.63 -5.84 -13.76
CA ASP A 10 8.00 -4.82 -14.59
C ASP A 10 6.78 -4.20 -13.88
N GLU A 11 6.23 -3.17 -14.52
CA GLU A 11 5.06 -2.46 -14.03
C GLU A 11 3.82 -3.36 -13.91
N ARG A 12 3.65 -4.29 -14.84
CA ARG A 12 2.54 -5.24 -14.82
C ARG A 12 2.59 -6.12 -13.58
N THR A 13 3.78 -6.61 -13.22
CA THR A 13 3.98 -7.43 -12.03
C THR A 13 3.73 -6.62 -10.76
N THR A 14 4.16 -5.36 -10.72
CA THR A 14 3.88 -4.47 -9.58
C THR A 14 2.37 -4.30 -9.38
N ARG A 15 1.61 -4.11 -10.45
CA ARG A 15 0.14 -4.06 -10.39
C ARG A 15 -0.44 -5.38 -9.91
N ALA A 16 0.12 -6.51 -10.35
CA ALA A 16 -0.33 -7.84 -9.95
C ALA A 16 -0.13 -8.08 -8.44
N VAL A 17 0.95 -7.55 -7.87
CA VAL A 17 1.17 -7.59 -6.41
C VAL A 17 0.06 -6.84 -5.70
N GLY A 18 -0.29 -5.65 -6.18
CA GLY A 18 -1.43 -4.89 -5.63
C GLY A 18 -2.74 -5.66 -5.71
N ALA A 19 -3.02 -6.27 -6.86
CA ALA A 19 -4.22 -7.06 -7.04
C ALA A 19 -4.28 -8.28 -6.10
N ALA A 20 -3.14 -8.93 -5.88
CA ALA A 20 -3.05 -10.05 -4.95
C ALA A 20 -3.33 -9.62 -3.51
N LEU A 21 -2.85 -8.43 -3.11
CA LEU A 21 -3.13 -7.89 -1.79
C LEU A 21 -4.63 -7.67 -1.57
N ALA A 22 -5.37 -7.32 -2.61
CA ALA A 22 -6.81 -7.11 -2.51
C ALA A 22 -7.56 -8.31 -1.95
N ASP A 23 -7.05 -9.53 -2.14
CA ASP A 23 -7.67 -10.75 -1.62
C ASP A 23 -7.66 -10.81 -0.09
N VAL A 24 -6.77 -10.11 0.57
CA VAL A 24 -6.64 -10.12 2.04
C VAL A 24 -6.96 -8.77 2.67
N LEU A 25 -7.23 -7.75 1.88
CA LEU A 25 -7.60 -6.43 2.38
C LEU A 25 -9.10 -6.34 2.64
N GLY A 26 -9.47 -5.67 3.70
CA GLY A 26 -10.86 -5.44 4.08
C GLY A 26 -11.07 -4.04 4.66
N PRO A 27 -12.34 -3.69 4.96
CA PRO A 27 -12.67 -2.39 5.54
C PRO A 27 -11.85 -2.09 6.80
N GLY A 28 -11.30 -0.89 6.88
CA GLY A 28 -10.49 -0.46 8.02
C GLY A 28 -9.00 -0.77 7.89
N ASP A 29 -8.59 -1.52 6.87
CA ASP A 29 -7.16 -1.81 6.67
C ASP A 29 -6.41 -0.59 6.15
N VAL A 30 -5.19 -0.42 6.63
CA VAL A 30 -4.27 0.65 6.20
C VAL A 30 -3.03 0.02 5.59
N VAL A 31 -2.73 0.43 4.38
CA VAL A 31 -1.52 0.02 3.65
C VAL A 31 -0.66 1.25 3.43
N GLY A 32 0.53 1.27 4.01
CA GLY A 32 1.50 2.34 3.83
C GLY A 32 2.55 1.95 2.82
N LEU A 33 2.84 2.83 1.87
CA LEU A 33 3.82 2.60 0.82
C LEU A 33 4.95 3.63 0.91
N ALA A 34 6.17 3.13 0.90
CA ALA A 34 7.38 3.94 0.89
C ALA A 34 8.26 3.52 -0.30
N GLY A 35 9.15 4.39 -0.70
CA GLY A 35 10.06 4.17 -1.81
C GLY A 35 10.30 5.45 -2.58
N ASP A 36 11.38 5.49 -3.35
CA ASP A 36 11.77 6.65 -4.14
C ASP A 36 10.73 6.99 -5.22
N LEU A 37 10.77 8.21 -5.71
CA LEU A 37 9.95 8.63 -6.83
C LEU A 37 10.18 7.69 -8.02
N GLY A 38 9.09 7.19 -8.59
CA GLY A 38 9.16 6.24 -9.70
C GLY A 38 9.33 4.78 -9.27
N ALA A 39 9.32 4.47 -7.97
CA ALA A 39 9.46 3.09 -7.49
C ALA A 39 8.25 2.20 -7.80
N GLY A 40 7.09 2.78 -8.10
CA GLY A 40 5.90 2.02 -8.47
C GLY A 40 4.79 2.03 -7.41
N LYS A 41 4.85 2.91 -6.44
CA LYS A 41 3.83 3.02 -5.38
C LYS A 41 2.42 3.18 -5.95
N THR A 42 2.25 4.15 -6.84
CA THR A 42 0.94 4.39 -7.48
C THR A 42 0.49 3.20 -8.34
N ARG A 43 1.42 2.54 -9.02
CA ARG A 43 1.10 1.36 -9.84
C ARG A 43 0.55 0.21 -9.00
N LEU A 44 1.15 -0.01 -7.84
CA LEU A 44 0.68 -1.02 -6.91
C LEU A 44 -0.73 -0.69 -6.40
N VAL A 45 -0.98 0.56 -6.03
CA VAL A 45 -2.31 1.01 -5.61
C VAL A 45 -3.33 0.84 -6.74
N GLN A 46 -2.96 1.15 -7.98
CA GLN A 46 -3.83 0.94 -9.14
C GLN A 46 -4.27 -0.52 -9.27
N GLY A 47 -3.33 -1.45 -9.12
CA GLY A 47 -3.65 -2.88 -9.18
C GLY A 47 -4.59 -3.33 -8.08
N ALA A 48 -4.36 -2.87 -6.85
CA ALA A 48 -5.22 -3.18 -5.72
C ALA A 48 -6.62 -2.58 -5.88
N ALA A 49 -6.70 -1.31 -6.28
CA ALA A 49 -7.96 -0.60 -6.45
C ALA A 49 -8.81 -1.24 -7.56
N GLU A 50 -8.20 -1.61 -8.68
CA GLU A 50 -8.87 -2.30 -9.77
C GLU A 50 -9.46 -3.64 -9.28
N ALA A 51 -8.68 -4.41 -8.54
CA ALA A 51 -9.13 -5.69 -7.99
C ALA A 51 -10.25 -5.53 -6.96
N LEU A 52 -10.30 -4.39 -6.27
CA LEU A 52 -11.38 -4.05 -5.34
C LEU A 52 -12.60 -3.43 -6.04
N GLY A 53 -12.58 -3.34 -7.37
CA GLY A 53 -13.72 -2.87 -8.17
C GLY A 53 -13.84 -1.36 -8.28
N ALA A 54 -12.75 -0.61 -8.12
CA ALA A 54 -12.78 0.84 -8.29
C ALA A 54 -13.16 1.22 -9.72
N ASP A 55 -14.07 2.19 -9.83
CA ASP A 55 -14.48 2.74 -11.11
C ASP A 55 -13.53 3.86 -11.54
N GLY A 56 -13.17 3.84 -12.85
CA GLY A 56 -12.34 4.86 -13.46
C GLY A 56 -10.85 4.74 -13.14
N PRO A 57 -10.05 5.65 -13.68
CA PRO A 57 -8.60 5.60 -13.51
C PRO A 57 -8.17 6.00 -12.09
N VAL A 58 -7.26 5.21 -11.52
CA VAL A 58 -6.61 5.55 -10.26
C VAL A 58 -5.37 6.37 -10.58
N LEU A 59 -5.38 7.63 -10.17
CA LEU A 59 -4.29 8.57 -10.38
C LEU A 59 -3.64 8.91 -9.02
N SER A 60 -2.36 9.26 -9.05
CA SER A 60 -1.72 9.76 -7.83
C SER A 60 -2.42 11.03 -7.35
N PRO A 61 -2.74 11.17 -6.05
CA PRO A 61 -3.42 12.36 -5.52
C PRO A 61 -2.46 13.55 -5.31
N THR A 62 -1.60 13.86 -6.30
CA THR A 62 -0.52 14.85 -6.16
C THR A 62 -0.96 16.26 -5.79
N PHE A 63 -2.15 16.67 -6.21
CA PHE A 63 -2.70 18.00 -5.91
C PHE A 63 -3.81 17.96 -4.85
N MET A 64 -4.45 16.80 -4.70
CA MET A 64 -5.41 16.54 -3.65
C MET A 64 -4.78 15.50 -2.75
N LEU A 65 -4.57 15.83 -1.48
CA LEU A 65 -3.90 14.93 -0.53
C LEU A 65 -4.63 13.60 -0.33
N VAL A 66 -5.96 13.59 -0.54
CA VAL A 66 -6.78 12.39 -0.41
C VAL A 66 -7.71 12.29 -1.63
N ARG A 67 -7.75 11.09 -2.23
CA ARG A 67 -8.76 10.74 -3.23
C ARG A 67 -9.58 9.57 -2.72
N GLU A 68 -10.86 9.59 -3.03
CA GLU A 68 -11.78 8.51 -2.72
C GLU A 68 -12.21 7.83 -4.00
N TYR A 69 -12.25 6.50 -3.99
CA TYR A 69 -12.72 5.70 -5.11
C TYR A 69 -13.84 4.78 -4.63
N ASP A 70 -14.87 4.65 -5.44
CA ASP A 70 -15.93 3.68 -5.21
C ASP A 70 -15.40 2.28 -5.55
N GLY A 71 -15.48 1.40 -4.59
CA GLY A 71 -15.06 0.01 -4.72
C GLY A 71 -15.77 -0.81 -3.64
N ASP A 72 -15.46 -2.06 -3.53
CA ASP A 72 -16.00 -2.94 -2.50
C ASP A 72 -14.85 -3.68 -1.81
N PRO A 73 -14.37 -3.14 -0.67
CA PRO A 73 -14.79 -1.91 0.02
C PRO A 73 -14.35 -0.62 -0.70
N PRO A 74 -14.88 0.56 -0.27
CA PRO A 74 -14.38 1.85 -0.76
C PRO A 74 -12.88 2.03 -0.49
N ILE A 75 -12.24 2.90 -1.26
CA ILE A 75 -10.80 3.10 -1.19
C ILE A 75 -10.48 4.57 -0.95
N HIS A 76 -9.63 4.84 0.04
CA HIS A 76 -9.06 6.16 0.27
C HIS A 76 -7.58 6.10 -0.09
N HIS A 77 -7.14 6.97 -0.97
CA HIS A 77 -5.76 7.05 -1.44
C HIS A 77 -5.16 8.38 -1.00
N VAL A 78 -4.19 8.32 -0.10
CA VAL A 78 -3.54 9.48 0.51
C VAL A 78 -2.12 9.61 -0.05
N ASP A 79 -1.70 10.83 -0.37
CA ASP A 79 -0.32 11.12 -0.74
C ASP A 79 0.29 12.06 0.30
N ALA A 80 1.24 11.55 1.07
CA ALA A 80 1.92 12.30 2.11
C ALA A 80 3.21 12.99 1.64
N TYR A 81 3.49 13.00 0.33
CA TYR A 81 4.74 13.55 -0.22
C TYR A 81 5.01 14.99 0.22
N ARG A 82 3.98 15.83 0.26
CA ARG A 82 4.10 17.26 0.60
C ARG A 82 3.98 17.54 2.09
N LEU A 83 3.70 16.52 2.90
CA LEU A 83 3.57 16.71 4.34
C LEU A 83 4.93 16.72 5.00
N SER A 84 5.10 17.60 5.99
CA SER A 84 6.35 17.71 6.75
C SER A 84 6.46 16.66 7.86
N GLY A 85 5.34 16.06 8.25
CA GLY A 85 5.36 15.02 9.28
C GLY A 85 3.97 14.55 9.70
N PRO A 86 3.90 13.67 10.71
CA PRO A 86 2.65 13.04 11.14
C PRO A 86 1.60 14.04 11.63
N GLN A 87 2.00 15.11 12.30
CA GLN A 87 1.08 16.09 12.85
C GLN A 87 0.26 16.77 11.75
N GLU A 88 0.89 17.07 10.63
CA GLU A 88 0.22 17.72 9.51
C GLU A 88 -0.86 16.81 8.90
N LEU A 89 -0.61 15.49 8.88
CA LEU A 89 -1.61 14.52 8.44
C LEU A 89 -2.79 14.47 9.41
N GLU A 90 -2.53 14.49 10.72
CA GLU A 90 -3.58 14.54 11.74
C GLU A 90 -4.45 15.80 11.60
N ASP A 91 -3.81 16.94 11.34
CA ASP A 91 -4.50 18.23 11.16
C ASP A 91 -5.44 18.23 9.94
N LEU A 92 -5.18 17.37 8.96
CA LEU A 92 -6.02 17.26 7.75
C LEU A 92 -7.25 16.35 7.95
N GLY A 93 -7.46 15.81 9.15
CA GLY A 93 -8.60 14.95 9.44
C GLY A 93 -8.34 13.48 9.18
N LEU A 94 -7.14 13.01 9.47
CA LEU A 94 -6.77 11.61 9.29
C LEU A 94 -7.76 10.65 9.97
N GLU A 95 -8.29 11.01 11.14
CA GLU A 95 -9.24 10.15 11.86
C GLU A 95 -10.47 9.85 11.03
N ASP A 96 -10.99 10.84 10.29
CA ASP A 96 -12.14 10.65 9.41
C ASP A 96 -11.79 9.72 8.24
N VAL A 97 -10.58 9.85 7.71
CA VAL A 97 -10.10 9.00 6.61
C VAL A 97 -9.92 7.56 7.09
N LEU A 98 -9.32 7.35 8.27
CA LEU A 98 -9.04 6.01 8.82
C LEU A 98 -10.25 5.34 9.45
N SER A 99 -11.23 6.11 9.93
CA SER A 99 -12.44 5.56 10.57
C SER A 99 -13.48 5.08 9.57
N ALA A 100 -13.32 5.39 8.30
CA ALA A 100 -14.23 4.96 7.26
C ALA A 100 -14.17 3.42 7.08
N ASP A 101 -15.24 2.84 6.56
CA ASP A 101 -15.29 1.43 6.17
C ASP A 101 -14.54 1.19 4.87
N ALA A 102 -13.37 1.81 4.74
CA ALA A 102 -12.57 1.82 3.52
C ALA A 102 -11.22 1.14 3.74
N VAL A 103 -10.62 0.70 2.66
CA VAL A 103 -9.19 0.39 2.63
C VAL A 103 -8.45 1.68 2.34
N VAL A 104 -7.43 1.99 3.15
CA VAL A 104 -6.67 3.23 3.03
C VAL A 104 -5.26 2.91 2.54
N PHE A 105 -4.86 3.53 1.43
CA PHE A 105 -3.50 3.48 0.93
C PHE A 105 -2.82 4.83 1.17
N VAL A 106 -1.65 4.81 1.79
CA VAL A 106 -0.88 6.02 2.11
C VAL A 106 0.46 5.94 1.39
N GLU A 107 0.65 6.76 0.35
CA GLU A 107 1.95 6.89 -0.32
C GLU A 107 2.86 7.81 0.50
N TRP A 108 4.17 7.56 0.48
CA TRP A 108 5.16 8.24 1.30
C TRP A 108 4.90 8.04 2.80
N ALA A 109 4.47 6.85 3.15
CA ALA A 109 4.05 6.51 4.52
C ALA A 109 5.18 6.69 5.55
N ASP A 110 6.44 6.55 5.15
CA ASP A 110 7.59 6.78 6.01
C ASP A 110 7.65 8.20 6.60
N ARG A 111 7.05 9.19 5.92
CA ARG A 111 6.97 10.56 6.43
C ARG A 111 5.96 10.72 7.56
N VAL A 112 4.99 9.84 7.64
CA VAL A 112 3.84 9.98 8.55
C VAL A 112 3.57 8.73 9.38
N ALA A 113 4.51 7.80 9.44
CA ALA A 113 4.32 6.50 10.08
C ALA A 113 3.81 6.60 11.52
N ALA A 114 4.25 7.60 12.28
CA ALA A 114 3.84 7.80 13.66
C ALA A 114 2.34 8.16 13.81
N ALA A 115 1.69 8.65 12.75
CA ALA A 115 0.26 8.96 12.76
C ALA A 115 -0.60 7.77 12.34
N LEU A 116 -0.01 6.71 11.82
CA LEU A 116 -0.73 5.52 11.37
C LEU A 116 -1.17 4.67 12.57
N PRO A 117 -2.23 3.86 12.42
CA PRO A 117 -2.68 3.00 13.52
C PRO A 117 -1.63 1.96 13.88
N ALA A 118 -1.80 1.31 15.05
CA ALA A 118 -0.87 0.28 15.51
C ALA A 118 -0.80 -0.92 14.57
N SER A 119 -1.92 -1.26 13.92
CA SER A 119 -1.97 -2.35 12.94
C SER A 119 -2.07 -1.76 11.53
N TRP A 120 -1.05 -1.98 10.73
CA TRP A 120 -1.02 -1.56 9.33
C TRP A 120 -0.03 -2.42 8.54
N LEU A 121 -0.17 -2.42 7.24
CA LEU A 121 0.71 -3.17 6.35
C LEU A 121 1.69 -2.21 5.69
N GLU A 122 2.96 -2.44 5.87
CA GLU A 122 4.02 -1.62 5.28
C GLU A 122 4.58 -2.28 4.03
N LEU A 123 4.62 -1.52 2.94
CA LEU A 123 5.27 -1.93 1.70
C LEU A 123 6.37 -0.92 1.37
N VAL A 124 7.60 -1.42 1.22
CA VAL A 124 8.73 -0.59 0.80
C VAL A 124 9.19 -1.09 -0.57
N LEU A 125 9.14 -0.21 -1.56
CA LEU A 125 9.51 -0.52 -2.93
C LEU A 125 10.90 0.01 -3.21
N HIS A 126 11.81 -0.88 -3.58
CA HIS A 126 13.20 -0.55 -3.91
C HIS A 126 13.44 -0.75 -5.40
N ILE A 127 13.96 0.28 -6.05
CA ILE A 127 14.42 0.19 -7.44
C ILE A 127 15.74 -0.60 -7.43
N ARG A 128 15.79 -1.69 -8.19
CA ARG A 128 17.01 -2.51 -8.31
C ARG A 128 17.72 -2.22 -9.61
N ASP A 129 17.01 -2.37 -10.72
CA ASP A 129 17.44 -2.00 -12.07
C ASP A 129 16.31 -1.18 -12.70
N ASP A 130 16.42 -0.83 -13.97
CA ASP A 130 15.46 0.06 -14.64
C ASP A 130 14.00 -0.32 -14.37
N ASP A 131 13.65 -1.59 -14.53
CA ASP A 131 12.29 -2.07 -14.36
C ASP A 131 12.11 -2.97 -13.14
N ASP A 132 13.21 -3.52 -12.62
CA ASP A 132 13.16 -4.46 -11.50
C ASP A 132 12.95 -3.75 -10.18
N ARG A 133 12.05 -4.30 -9.37
CA ARG A 133 11.74 -3.80 -8.03
C ARG A 133 11.81 -4.94 -7.01
N GLU A 134 12.33 -4.63 -5.84
CA GLU A 134 12.13 -5.44 -4.66
C GLU A 134 11.04 -4.77 -3.84
N ILE A 135 10.06 -5.54 -3.41
CA ILE A 135 8.97 -5.06 -2.58
C ILE A 135 9.04 -5.81 -1.25
N ARG A 136 9.29 -5.07 -0.18
CA ARG A 136 9.31 -5.63 1.16
C ARG A 136 7.98 -5.37 1.83
N VAL A 137 7.33 -6.44 2.30
CA VAL A 137 6.03 -6.38 2.94
C VAL A 137 6.21 -6.73 4.41
N THR A 138 5.95 -5.77 5.28
CA THR A 138 6.08 -5.93 6.72
C THR A 138 4.75 -5.65 7.41
N PRO A 139 4.09 -6.66 7.96
CA PRO A 139 2.89 -6.43 8.75
C PRO A 139 3.25 -5.89 10.13
N HIS A 140 2.50 -4.90 10.58
CA HIS A 140 2.61 -4.31 11.90
C HIS A 140 1.32 -4.54 12.68
N GLY A 141 1.46 -4.93 13.94
CA GLY A 141 0.34 -5.05 14.88
C GLY A 141 -0.37 -6.40 14.84
N ASP A 142 -1.18 -6.63 15.87
CA ASP A 142 -1.80 -7.93 16.14
C ASP A 142 -2.84 -8.34 15.07
N ALA A 143 -3.55 -7.37 14.50
CA ALA A 143 -4.55 -7.67 13.48
C ALA A 143 -3.91 -8.29 12.23
N TRP A 144 -2.74 -7.81 11.83
CA TRP A 144 -2.01 -8.39 10.69
C TRP A 144 -1.29 -9.67 11.08
N ALA A 145 -0.81 -9.80 12.32
CA ALA A 145 -0.21 -11.06 12.79
C ALA A 145 -1.21 -12.22 12.67
N ALA A 146 -2.48 -11.97 12.97
CA ALA A 146 -3.55 -12.98 12.83
C ALA A 146 -3.83 -13.37 11.37
N ARG A 147 -3.43 -12.53 10.41
CA ARG A 147 -3.64 -12.73 8.97
C ARG A 147 -2.37 -13.12 8.23
N ALA A 148 -1.35 -13.52 8.96
CA ALA A 148 -0.03 -13.85 8.41
C ALA A 148 -0.07 -14.93 7.33
N LYS A 149 -0.81 -16.00 7.58
CA LYS A 149 -0.90 -17.12 6.64
C LYS A 149 -1.59 -16.75 5.33
N PRO A 150 -2.79 -16.16 5.34
CA PRO A 150 -3.42 -15.72 4.08
C PRO A 150 -2.61 -14.67 3.34
N LEU A 151 -1.94 -13.76 4.05
CA LEU A 151 -1.06 -12.78 3.43
C LEU A 151 0.10 -13.47 2.69
N ALA A 152 0.80 -14.38 3.35
CA ALA A 152 1.90 -15.12 2.75
C ALA A 152 1.43 -15.96 1.56
N ALA A 153 0.27 -16.59 1.66
CA ALA A 153 -0.27 -17.42 0.59
C ALA A 153 -0.58 -16.61 -0.68
N THR A 154 -1.22 -15.45 -0.54
CA THR A 154 -1.57 -14.63 -1.70
C THR A 154 -0.33 -14.03 -2.37
N LEU A 155 0.74 -13.78 -1.63
CA LEU A 155 1.96 -13.18 -2.16
C LEU A 155 3.02 -14.20 -2.60
N ASP A 156 2.81 -15.48 -2.34
CA ASP A 156 3.77 -16.52 -2.66
C ASP A 156 4.26 -16.51 -4.11
N PRO A 157 3.41 -16.26 -5.14
CA PRO A 157 3.88 -16.23 -6.53
C PRO A 157 4.96 -15.18 -6.81
N PHE A 158 5.09 -14.16 -5.97
CA PHE A 158 6.04 -13.06 -6.15
C PHE A 158 7.30 -13.21 -5.30
N VAL A 159 7.33 -14.20 -4.40
CA VAL A 159 8.49 -14.47 -3.57
C VAL A 159 9.54 -15.19 -4.43
N ARG A 160 10.74 -14.61 -4.51
CA ARG A 160 11.87 -15.26 -5.16
C ARG A 160 12.98 -15.49 -4.17
N LEU A 161 13.68 -16.59 -4.35
CA LEU A 161 15.00 -16.74 -3.77
C LEU A 161 15.91 -15.74 -4.46
N ASP A 162 16.77 -15.08 -3.70
CA ASP A 162 17.68 -14.05 -4.19
C ASP A 162 18.43 -14.58 -5.43
N PRO A 163 18.21 -13.99 -6.62
CA PRO A 163 18.99 -14.38 -7.80
C PRO A 163 20.37 -13.79 -7.66
N ARG A 164 21.32 -14.58 -7.36
CA ARG A 164 22.73 -14.16 -7.40
C ARG A 164 23.31 -14.33 -8.77
#